data_013c2f37f0d8f3cc463ca64d7b3738ee
#
_entry.id   013c2f37f0d8f3cc463ca64d7b3738ee
#
_cell.length_a   1.000
_cell.length_b   1.000
_cell.length_c   1.000
_cell.angle_alpha   90.00
_cell.angle_beta   90.00
_cell.angle_gamma   90.00
#
_symmetry.space_group_name_H-M   'P 1'
#
loop_
_entity.id
_entity.type
_entity.pdbx_description
1 polymer ?
#
loop_
_entity_poly.entity_id
_entity_poly.type
_entity_poly.pdbx_seq_one_letter_code
_entity_poly.pdbx_strand_id
1 'polypeptide(L)'
;PWYYCSLHENYNSSYCIKKAVKKQDVEDIALKLIRTQIKLFTDARELLAVLNKKESSKTKFRIYSDQIRGVKKQIDRYVSLKASLYEEFANGTLSQNDYISMGQEYAAKADELRIFLAELEKECQKYNPSFAASGSWAELIEQYKDADTLTAEMVDAFIDEMILYNNGHVEVKFNFRNELDEVIHLAAIRQREVERYAM
;
A
#
# COMPACT_ATOMS: atom_id res chain seq x y z
N PRO A 1 -9.05 -34.27 13.59
CA PRO A 1 -7.65 -33.90 13.92
C PRO A 1 -7.63 -32.70 14.86
N TRP A 2 -6.55 -32.62 15.69
CA TRP A 2 -6.38 -31.60 16.72
C TRP A 2 -4.99 -31.00 16.57
N TYR A 3 -4.86 -29.71 16.85
CA TYR A 3 -3.60 -29.03 17.03
C TYR A 3 -3.19 -29.05 18.50
N TYR A 4 -1.93 -29.31 18.77
CA TYR A 4 -1.33 -29.33 20.10
C TYR A 4 -0.15 -28.37 20.14
N CYS A 5 0.07 -27.75 21.28
CA CYS A 5 1.24 -26.91 21.47
C CYS A 5 2.49 -27.76 21.63
N SER A 6 3.46 -27.66 20.73
CA SER A 6 4.72 -28.40 20.77
C SER A 6 5.57 -28.08 22.02
N LEU A 7 5.47 -26.88 22.56
CA LEU A 7 6.15 -26.50 23.80
C LEU A 7 5.56 -27.22 25.02
N HIS A 8 4.26 -27.50 25.02
CA HIS A 8 3.64 -28.25 26.11
C HIS A 8 4.05 -29.72 26.13
N GLU A 9 4.12 -30.34 24.95
CA GLU A 9 4.57 -31.73 24.83
C GLU A 9 6.03 -31.91 25.28
N ASN A 10 6.90 -30.96 24.94
CA ASN A 10 8.35 -31.10 25.14
C ASN A 10 8.85 -30.54 26.47
N TYR A 11 8.19 -29.51 27.06
CA TYR A 11 8.76 -28.75 28.18
C TYR A 11 7.83 -28.56 29.39
N ASN A 12 6.60 -29.07 29.35
CA ASN A 12 5.61 -28.91 30.43
C ASN A 12 5.52 -27.49 30.98
N SER A 13 5.58 -26.53 30.06
CA SER A 13 5.68 -25.09 30.36
C SER A 13 4.39 -24.55 31.00
N SER A 14 4.52 -23.81 32.10
CA SER A 14 3.40 -23.12 32.76
C SER A 14 2.74 -22.04 31.89
N TYR A 15 3.41 -21.62 30.81
CA TYR A 15 2.92 -20.62 29.86
C TYR A 15 2.07 -21.21 28.72
N CYS A 16 1.97 -22.52 28.64
CA CYS A 16 1.20 -23.17 27.58
C CYS A 16 -0.27 -23.35 27.98
N ILE A 17 -1.16 -23.13 27.00
CA ILE A 17 -2.63 -23.23 27.11
C ILE A 17 -3.12 -24.61 27.59
N LYS A 18 -2.32 -25.66 27.50
CA LYS A 18 -2.71 -27.06 27.81
C LYS A 18 -3.99 -27.54 27.11
N LYS A 19 -4.44 -26.86 26.06
CA LYS A 19 -5.64 -27.19 25.33
C LYS A 19 -5.30 -27.64 23.91
N ALA A 20 -5.84 -28.77 23.53
CA ALA A 20 -5.95 -29.14 22.15
C ALA A 20 -7.04 -28.26 21.49
N VAL A 21 -6.76 -27.77 20.29
CA VAL A 21 -7.73 -27.02 19.49
C VAL A 21 -8.13 -27.87 18.29
N LYS A 22 -9.41 -27.97 18.00
CA LYS A 22 -9.85 -28.71 16.82
C LYS A 22 -9.34 -28.02 15.56
N LYS A 23 -8.78 -28.81 14.67
CA LYS A 23 -8.29 -28.31 13.37
C LYS A 23 -9.42 -27.58 12.61
N GLN A 24 -10.62 -28.15 12.59
CA GLN A 24 -11.77 -27.59 11.91
C GLN A 24 -12.14 -26.20 12.43
N ASP A 25 -12.13 -25.99 13.76
CA ASP A 25 -12.48 -24.69 14.35
C ASP A 25 -11.47 -23.60 13.91
N VAL A 26 -10.19 -23.95 13.80
CA VAL A 26 -9.14 -23.03 13.33
C VAL A 26 -9.31 -22.71 11.84
N GLU A 27 -9.59 -23.73 11.02
CA GLU A 27 -9.83 -23.60 9.58
C GLU A 27 -11.07 -22.76 9.29
N ASP A 28 -12.16 -22.96 10.05
CA ASP A 28 -13.40 -22.19 9.91
C ASP A 28 -13.17 -20.71 10.26
N ILE A 29 -12.41 -20.44 11.32
CA ILE A 29 -12.03 -19.07 11.70
C ILE A 29 -11.17 -18.43 10.61
N ALA A 30 -10.14 -19.12 10.11
CA ALA A 30 -9.28 -18.63 9.05
C ALA A 30 -10.07 -18.29 7.79
N LEU A 31 -10.91 -19.22 7.33
CA LEU A 31 -11.76 -18.99 6.15
C LEU A 31 -12.69 -17.80 6.34
N LYS A 32 -13.35 -17.69 7.51
CA LYS A 32 -14.24 -16.56 7.81
C LYS A 32 -13.50 -15.22 7.80
N LEU A 33 -12.30 -15.17 8.36
CA LEU A 33 -11.49 -13.95 8.40
C LEU A 33 -11.00 -13.57 7.00
N ILE A 34 -10.50 -14.51 6.20
CA ILE A 34 -10.10 -14.27 4.81
C ILE A 34 -11.29 -13.75 4.00
N ARG A 35 -12.45 -14.39 4.08
CA ARG A 35 -13.67 -13.92 3.39
C ARG A 35 -14.08 -12.51 3.81
N THR A 36 -13.93 -12.18 5.09
CA THR A 36 -14.22 -10.83 5.60
C THR A 36 -13.28 -9.81 4.97
N GLN A 37 -11.98 -10.11 4.87
CA GLN A 37 -11.00 -9.23 4.22
C GLN A 37 -11.29 -9.07 2.72
N ILE A 38 -11.56 -10.16 2.03
CA ILE A 38 -11.94 -10.15 0.60
C ILE A 38 -13.17 -9.26 0.38
N LYS A 39 -14.21 -9.41 1.22
CA LYS A 39 -15.43 -8.61 1.13
C LYS A 39 -15.15 -7.13 1.35
N LEU A 40 -14.47 -6.78 2.45
CA LEU A 40 -14.12 -5.38 2.76
C LEU A 40 -13.37 -4.71 1.63
N PHE A 41 -12.41 -5.45 1.05
CA PHE A 41 -11.66 -4.95 -0.09
C PHE A 41 -12.53 -4.77 -1.34
N THR A 42 -13.37 -5.75 -1.66
CA THR A 42 -14.26 -5.69 -2.82
C THR A 42 -15.22 -4.50 -2.71
N ASP A 43 -15.85 -4.34 -1.54
CA ASP A 43 -16.74 -3.22 -1.26
C ASP A 43 -16.01 -1.86 -1.40
N ALA A 44 -14.79 -1.74 -0.85
CA ALA A 44 -13.98 -0.54 -0.96
C ALA A 44 -13.56 -0.24 -2.42
N ARG A 45 -13.18 -1.26 -3.17
CA ARG A 45 -12.83 -1.17 -4.60
C ARG A 45 -14.00 -0.69 -5.44
N GLU A 46 -15.19 -1.27 -5.24
CA GLU A 46 -16.41 -0.87 -5.95
C GLU A 46 -16.78 0.57 -5.64
N LEU A 47 -16.72 0.98 -4.37
CA LEU A 47 -16.96 2.34 -3.96
C LEU A 47 -15.98 3.32 -4.64
N LEU A 48 -14.68 3.02 -4.65
CA LEU A 48 -13.67 3.84 -5.33
C LEU A 48 -13.93 3.91 -6.84
N ALA A 49 -14.31 2.81 -7.46
CA ALA A 49 -14.64 2.79 -8.89
C ALA A 49 -15.82 3.72 -9.22
N VAL A 50 -16.85 3.74 -8.37
CA VAL A 50 -17.99 4.66 -8.51
C VAL A 50 -17.57 6.12 -8.31
N LEU A 51 -16.81 6.39 -7.24
CA LEU A 51 -16.35 7.74 -6.91
C LEU A 51 -15.41 8.31 -7.98
N ASN A 52 -14.54 7.49 -8.55
CA ASN A 52 -13.57 7.92 -9.55
C ASN A 52 -14.18 8.05 -10.98
N LYS A 53 -15.38 7.51 -11.21
CA LYS A 53 -16.12 7.80 -12.46
C LYS A 53 -16.69 9.21 -12.51
N LYS A 54 -16.82 9.92 -11.38
CA LYS A 54 -17.34 11.30 -11.35
C LYS A 54 -16.40 12.25 -12.12
N GLU A 55 -16.98 13.19 -12.85
CA GLU A 55 -16.22 14.14 -13.68
C GLU A 55 -15.24 15.00 -12.86
N SER A 56 -15.63 15.36 -11.65
CA SER A 56 -14.74 16.07 -10.71
C SER A 56 -13.47 15.28 -10.36
N SER A 57 -13.57 13.96 -10.25
CA SER A 57 -12.42 13.09 -9.96
C SER A 57 -11.50 12.95 -11.16
N LYS A 58 -12.04 12.82 -12.37
CA LYS A 58 -11.27 12.78 -13.61
C LYS A 58 -10.52 14.10 -13.83
N THR A 59 -11.19 15.23 -13.54
CA THR A 59 -10.56 16.57 -13.65
C THR A 59 -9.40 16.69 -12.65
N LYS A 60 -9.58 16.30 -11.39
CA LYS A 60 -8.52 16.30 -10.39
C LYS A 60 -7.35 15.39 -10.79
N PHE A 61 -7.63 14.17 -11.23
CA PHE A 61 -6.60 13.24 -11.72
C PHE A 61 -5.77 13.88 -12.85
N ARG A 62 -6.43 14.54 -13.82
CA ARG A 62 -5.74 15.24 -14.92
C ARG A 62 -4.86 16.37 -14.42
N ILE A 63 -5.38 17.21 -13.51
CA ILE A 63 -4.63 18.33 -12.92
C ILE A 63 -3.37 17.84 -12.23
N TYR A 64 -3.49 16.85 -11.34
CA TYR A 64 -2.33 16.27 -10.65
C TYR A 64 -1.34 15.61 -11.61
N SER A 65 -1.83 14.90 -12.62
CA SER A 65 -0.97 14.28 -13.64
C SER A 65 -0.17 15.31 -14.44
N ASP A 66 -0.78 16.47 -14.76
CA ASP A 66 -0.11 17.57 -15.44
C ASP A 66 0.92 18.25 -14.54
N GLN A 67 0.62 18.45 -13.25
CA GLN A 67 1.57 18.96 -12.26
C GLN A 67 2.77 18.01 -12.07
N ILE A 68 2.54 16.72 -11.90
CA ILE A 68 3.57 15.68 -11.80
C ILE A 68 4.52 15.75 -13.00
N ARG A 69 3.96 15.83 -14.21
CA ARG A 69 4.77 15.96 -15.44
C ARG A 69 5.60 17.23 -15.45
N GLY A 70 5.03 18.34 -14.96
CA GLY A 70 5.74 19.62 -14.84
C GLY A 70 6.90 19.55 -13.86
N VAL A 71 6.67 18.96 -12.67
CA VAL A 71 7.72 18.80 -11.64
C VAL A 71 8.83 17.86 -12.11
N LYS A 72 8.50 16.74 -12.77
CA LYS A 72 9.51 15.83 -13.36
C LYS A 72 10.42 16.56 -14.34
N LYS A 73 9.88 17.40 -15.23
CA LYS A 73 10.68 18.22 -16.15
C LYS A 73 11.59 19.22 -15.42
N GLN A 74 11.15 19.77 -14.28
CA GLN A 74 12.00 20.65 -13.49
C GLN A 74 13.15 19.91 -12.82
N ILE A 75 12.90 18.70 -12.29
CA ILE A 75 13.94 17.83 -11.74
C ILE A 75 14.97 17.52 -12.82
N ASP A 76 14.52 17.07 -13.99
CA ASP A 76 15.41 16.75 -15.13
C ASP A 76 16.26 17.95 -15.55
N ARG A 77 15.66 19.16 -15.51
CA ARG A 77 16.38 20.41 -15.79
C ARG A 77 17.50 20.65 -14.78
N TYR A 78 17.25 20.53 -13.45
CA TYR A 78 18.29 20.74 -12.45
C TYR A 78 19.37 19.66 -12.50
N VAL A 79 19.01 18.40 -12.81
CA VAL A 79 19.96 17.32 -13.03
C VAL A 79 20.85 17.63 -14.24
N SER A 80 20.27 18.11 -15.34
CA SER A 80 21.04 18.49 -16.55
C SER A 80 21.94 19.71 -16.30
N LEU A 81 21.43 20.73 -15.58
CA LEU A 81 22.23 21.91 -15.21
C LEU A 81 23.43 21.51 -14.34
N LYS A 82 23.22 20.60 -13.37
CA LYS A 82 24.32 20.09 -12.56
C LYS A 82 25.35 19.33 -13.39
N ALA A 83 24.92 18.58 -14.41
CA ALA A 83 25.85 17.88 -15.31
C ALA A 83 26.67 18.84 -16.16
N SER A 84 26.04 19.93 -16.69
CA SER A 84 26.77 20.93 -17.49
C SER A 84 27.78 21.77 -16.69
N LEU A 85 27.60 21.91 -15.37
CA LEU A 85 28.61 22.57 -14.52
C LEU A 85 30.01 21.91 -14.58
N TYR A 86 30.00 20.60 -14.75
CA TYR A 86 31.29 19.86 -14.86
C TYR A 86 32.03 20.23 -16.13
N GLU A 87 31.36 20.40 -17.25
CA GLU A 87 31.96 20.81 -18.52
C GLU A 87 32.48 22.23 -18.43
N GLU A 88 31.77 23.18 -17.82
CA GLU A 88 32.21 24.55 -17.63
C GLU A 88 33.42 24.63 -16.69
N PHE A 89 33.44 23.83 -15.62
CA PHE A 89 34.57 23.72 -14.71
C PHE A 89 35.82 23.13 -15.43
N ALA A 90 35.60 22.02 -16.17
CA ALA A 90 36.69 21.37 -16.92
C ALA A 90 37.29 22.28 -18.01
N ASN A 91 36.48 23.16 -18.60
CA ASN A 91 36.91 24.14 -19.58
C ASN A 91 37.53 25.41 -18.95
N GLY A 92 37.60 25.46 -17.62
CA GLY A 92 38.18 26.61 -16.90
C GLY A 92 37.30 27.86 -16.88
N THR A 93 36.06 27.78 -17.31
CA THR A 93 35.08 28.88 -17.34
C THR A 93 34.50 29.14 -15.94
N LEU A 94 34.46 28.09 -15.08
CA LEU A 94 33.89 28.16 -13.73
C LEU A 94 34.99 27.91 -12.68
N SER A 95 34.98 28.70 -11.60
CA SER A 95 35.89 28.45 -10.48
C SER A 95 35.49 27.21 -9.69
N GLN A 96 36.42 26.57 -8.96
CA GLN A 96 36.13 25.42 -8.12
C GLN A 96 35.06 25.72 -7.06
N ASN A 97 35.09 26.92 -6.45
CA ASN A 97 34.14 27.32 -5.43
C ASN A 97 32.74 27.48 -6.03
N ASP A 98 32.65 28.11 -7.21
CA ASP A 98 31.33 28.28 -7.88
C ASP A 98 30.80 26.92 -8.33
N TYR A 99 31.62 26.03 -8.87
CA TYR A 99 31.27 24.67 -9.23
C TYR A 99 30.61 23.91 -8.04
N ILE A 100 31.28 23.94 -6.88
CA ILE A 100 30.82 23.28 -5.67
C ILE A 100 29.49 23.92 -5.19
N SER A 101 29.46 25.25 -5.09
CA SER A 101 28.28 25.98 -4.57
C SER A 101 27.05 25.78 -5.46
N MET A 102 27.20 25.99 -6.78
CA MET A 102 26.09 25.80 -7.73
C MET A 102 25.65 24.33 -7.82
N GLY A 103 26.61 23.40 -7.76
CA GLY A 103 26.32 21.96 -7.75
C GLY A 103 25.50 21.52 -6.53
N GLN A 104 25.79 22.10 -5.35
CA GLN A 104 25.01 21.88 -4.14
C GLN A 104 23.61 22.52 -4.23
N GLU A 105 23.53 23.75 -4.77
CA GLU A 105 22.25 24.43 -4.95
C GLU A 105 21.31 23.64 -5.89
N TYR A 106 21.82 23.18 -7.04
CA TYR A 106 21.02 22.41 -7.99
C TYR A 106 20.61 21.05 -7.44
N ALA A 107 21.50 20.41 -6.65
CA ALA A 107 21.16 19.17 -5.98
C ALA A 107 20.04 19.37 -4.95
N ALA A 108 20.16 20.41 -4.09
CA ALA A 108 19.14 20.73 -3.08
C ALA A 108 17.77 21.02 -3.72
N LYS A 109 17.74 21.81 -4.80
CA LYS A 109 16.50 22.11 -5.53
C LYS A 109 15.88 20.86 -6.16
N ALA A 110 16.69 19.96 -6.70
CA ALA A 110 16.21 18.69 -7.24
C ALA A 110 15.61 17.80 -6.14
N ASP A 111 16.24 17.78 -4.95
CA ASP A 111 15.76 16.98 -3.82
C ASP A 111 14.45 17.54 -3.21
N GLU A 112 14.33 18.86 -3.08
CA GLU A 112 13.06 19.50 -2.68
C GLU A 112 11.93 19.13 -3.65
N LEU A 113 12.20 19.20 -4.96
CA LEU A 113 11.22 18.83 -5.98
C LEU A 113 10.86 17.35 -5.96
N ARG A 114 11.78 16.45 -5.58
CA ARG A 114 11.51 15.02 -5.41
C ARG A 114 10.57 14.75 -4.24
N ILE A 115 10.75 15.45 -3.12
CA ILE A 115 9.83 15.36 -1.97
C ILE A 115 8.43 15.84 -2.39
N PHE A 116 8.36 17.00 -3.04
CA PHE A 116 7.09 17.54 -3.53
C PHE A 116 6.42 16.61 -4.57
N LEU A 117 7.21 15.99 -5.45
CA LEU A 117 6.73 15.01 -6.41
C LEU A 117 6.07 13.80 -5.72
N ALA A 118 6.69 13.28 -4.67
CA ALA A 118 6.15 12.14 -3.92
C ALA A 118 4.78 12.48 -3.28
N GLU A 119 4.63 13.70 -2.75
CA GLU A 119 3.36 14.18 -2.21
C GLU A 119 2.28 14.30 -3.31
N LEU A 120 2.64 14.86 -4.47
CA LEU A 120 1.73 14.97 -5.61
C LEU A 120 1.32 13.60 -6.15
N GLU A 121 2.24 12.66 -6.24
CA GLU A 121 1.96 11.28 -6.68
C GLU A 121 0.98 10.59 -5.72
N LYS A 122 1.17 10.77 -4.42
CA LYS A 122 0.25 10.26 -3.39
C LYS A 122 -1.15 10.87 -3.52
N GLU A 123 -1.25 12.18 -3.73
CA GLU A 123 -2.54 12.84 -3.95
C GLU A 123 -3.20 12.40 -5.26
N CYS A 124 -2.42 12.25 -6.34
CA CYS A 124 -2.91 11.78 -7.64
C CYS A 124 -3.51 10.37 -7.55
N GLN A 125 -2.88 9.47 -6.79
CA GLN A 125 -3.36 8.10 -6.63
C GLN A 125 -4.79 8.04 -6.08
N LYS A 126 -5.20 8.96 -5.21
CA LYS A 126 -6.56 9.03 -4.66
C LYS A 126 -7.64 9.12 -5.74
N TYR A 127 -7.29 9.68 -6.90
CA TYR A 127 -8.20 9.91 -8.03
C TYR A 127 -7.93 8.98 -9.21
N ASN A 128 -6.93 8.09 -9.10
CA ASN A 128 -6.59 7.14 -10.15
C ASN A 128 -7.68 6.08 -10.28
N PRO A 129 -8.35 5.97 -11.45
CA PRO A 129 -9.40 4.98 -11.64
C PRO A 129 -8.89 3.53 -11.58
N SER A 130 -7.61 3.31 -11.83
CA SER A 130 -7.00 1.99 -11.83
C SER A 130 -6.30 1.62 -10.51
N PHE A 131 -6.26 2.52 -9.53
CA PHE A 131 -5.52 2.30 -8.27
C PHE A 131 -5.97 1.03 -7.55
N ALA A 132 -7.29 0.85 -7.42
CA ALA A 132 -7.87 -0.31 -6.74
C ALA A 132 -7.83 -1.62 -7.56
N ALA A 133 -7.40 -1.56 -8.83
CA ALA A 133 -7.29 -2.72 -9.71
C ALA A 133 -5.84 -3.19 -9.90
N SER A 134 -4.86 -2.46 -9.38
CA SER A 134 -3.44 -2.76 -9.53
C SER A 134 -2.86 -3.42 -8.28
N GLY A 135 -2.15 -4.53 -8.48
CA GLY A 135 -1.46 -5.27 -7.42
C GLY A 135 -1.69 -6.77 -7.53
N SER A 136 -0.69 -7.57 -7.20
CA SER A 136 -0.75 -9.04 -7.23
C SER A 136 -1.84 -9.60 -6.30
N TRP A 137 -2.15 -8.89 -5.21
CA TRP A 137 -3.20 -9.25 -4.27
C TRP A 137 -4.61 -9.06 -4.83
N ALA A 138 -4.83 -8.14 -5.79
CA ALA A 138 -6.13 -7.95 -6.42
C ALA A 138 -6.52 -9.17 -7.29
N GLU A 139 -5.54 -9.80 -7.93
CA GLU A 139 -5.73 -11.05 -8.68
C GLU A 139 -6.04 -12.21 -7.73
N LEU A 140 -5.35 -12.30 -6.59
CA LEU A 140 -5.63 -13.29 -5.56
C LEU A 140 -7.03 -13.16 -4.96
N ILE A 141 -7.47 -11.93 -4.68
CA ILE A 141 -8.83 -11.68 -4.20
C ILE A 141 -9.86 -12.13 -5.24
N GLU A 142 -9.66 -11.80 -6.51
CA GLU A 142 -10.57 -12.22 -7.57
C GLU A 142 -10.61 -13.73 -7.73
N GLN A 143 -9.47 -14.41 -7.56
CA GLN A 143 -9.36 -15.88 -7.61
C GLN A 143 -10.13 -16.56 -6.48
N TYR A 144 -10.14 -15.98 -5.27
CA TYR A 144 -10.68 -16.64 -4.07
C TYR A 144 -11.98 -16.01 -3.54
N LYS A 145 -12.56 -15.03 -4.23
CA LYS A 145 -13.77 -14.33 -3.76
C LYS A 145 -14.97 -15.25 -3.50
N ASP A 146 -15.10 -16.31 -4.30
CA ASP A 146 -16.21 -17.27 -4.22
C ASP A 146 -15.76 -18.61 -3.58
N ALA A 147 -14.61 -18.65 -2.92
CA ALA A 147 -14.11 -19.88 -2.30
C ALA A 147 -14.98 -20.29 -1.11
N ASP A 148 -15.50 -21.50 -1.15
CA ASP A 148 -16.35 -22.07 -0.08
C ASP A 148 -15.57 -22.90 0.95
N THR A 149 -14.37 -23.32 0.59
CA THR A 149 -13.49 -24.14 1.43
C THR A 149 -12.11 -23.54 1.52
N LEU A 150 -11.48 -23.70 2.68
CA LEU A 150 -10.09 -23.27 2.89
C LEU A 150 -9.14 -24.27 2.20
N THR A 151 -8.25 -23.76 1.35
CA THR A 151 -7.16 -24.55 0.75
C THR A 151 -5.82 -24.14 1.33
N ALA A 152 -4.79 -24.98 1.21
CA ALA A 152 -3.46 -24.66 1.67
C ALA A 152 -2.89 -23.44 0.94
N GLU A 153 -3.10 -23.38 -0.38
CA GLU A 153 -2.68 -22.25 -1.22
C GLU A 153 -3.33 -20.94 -0.81
N MET A 154 -4.61 -20.99 -0.38
CA MET A 154 -5.33 -19.81 0.15
C MET A 154 -4.72 -19.37 1.48
N VAL A 155 -4.39 -20.28 2.38
CA VAL A 155 -3.72 -19.95 3.65
C VAL A 155 -2.37 -19.31 3.37
N ASP A 156 -1.54 -19.92 2.55
CA ASP A 156 -0.19 -19.44 2.22
C ASP A 156 -0.24 -18.06 1.52
N ALA A 157 -1.26 -17.81 0.70
CA ALA A 157 -1.43 -16.55 0.01
C ALA A 157 -1.88 -15.41 0.94
N PHE A 158 -2.80 -15.67 1.87
CA PHE A 158 -3.43 -14.62 2.67
C PHE A 158 -2.89 -14.48 4.08
N ILE A 159 -2.43 -15.53 4.73
CA ILE A 159 -2.06 -15.55 6.15
C ILE A 159 -0.54 -15.67 6.31
N ASP A 160 0.06 -14.69 7.00
CA ASP A 160 1.45 -14.75 7.45
C ASP A 160 1.54 -15.55 8.76
N GLU A 161 0.71 -15.21 9.74
CA GLU A 161 0.73 -15.83 11.07
C GLU A 161 -0.66 -15.86 11.69
N MET A 162 -0.98 -16.94 12.40
CA MET A 162 -2.18 -17.04 13.22
C MET A 162 -1.78 -17.38 14.65
N ILE A 163 -2.16 -16.51 15.62
CA ILE A 163 -1.84 -16.66 17.03
C ILE A 163 -3.13 -16.95 17.81
N LEU A 164 -3.12 -18.08 18.53
CA LEU A 164 -4.22 -18.43 19.42
C LEU A 164 -3.83 -18.13 20.86
N TYR A 165 -4.63 -17.31 21.53
CA TYR A 165 -4.43 -16.91 22.92
C TYR A 165 -5.21 -17.78 23.91
N ASN A 166 -4.77 -17.82 25.16
CA ASN A 166 -5.37 -18.60 26.25
C ASN A 166 -6.85 -18.31 26.52
N ASN A 167 -7.27 -17.08 26.27
CA ASN A 167 -8.65 -16.61 26.46
C ASN A 167 -9.58 -16.96 25.29
N GLY A 168 -9.10 -17.71 24.29
CA GLY A 168 -9.84 -18.01 23.07
C GLY A 168 -9.78 -16.92 22.01
N HIS A 169 -9.04 -15.83 22.23
CA HIS A 169 -8.78 -14.82 21.22
C HIS A 169 -7.86 -15.38 20.13
N VAL A 170 -8.18 -15.04 18.88
CA VAL A 170 -7.38 -15.40 17.72
C VAL A 170 -6.95 -14.13 17.03
N GLU A 171 -5.64 -13.96 16.85
CA GLU A 171 -5.05 -12.88 16.05
C GLU A 171 -4.53 -13.46 14.75
N VAL A 172 -4.81 -12.78 13.64
CA VAL A 172 -4.34 -13.19 12.32
C VAL A 172 -3.60 -12.03 11.69
N LYS A 173 -2.37 -12.28 11.25
CA LYS A 173 -1.60 -11.37 10.42
C LYS A 173 -1.75 -11.77 8.96
N PHE A 174 -2.16 -10.83 8.15
CA PHE A 174 -2.36 -11.01 6.71
C PHE A 174 -1.14 -10.53 5.93
N ASN A 175 -0.78 -11.25 4.87
CA ASN A 175 0.35 -10.92 3.99
C ASN A 175 0.22 -9.55 3.30
N PHE A 176 -1.03 -9.13 2.98
CA PHE A 176 -1.32 -7.88 2.25
C PHE A 176 -2.06 -6.84 3.11
N ARG A 177 -1.83 -6.86 4.43
CA ARG A 177 -2.56 -5.99 5.34
C ARG A 177 -2.42 -4.51 4.99
N ASN A 178 -1.20 -4.06 4.71
CA ASN A 178 -0.92 -2.65 4.44
C ASN A 178 -1.63 -2.17 3.17
N GLU A 179 -1.59 -2.96 2.10
CA GLU A 179 -2.21 -2.65 0.82
C GLU A 179 -3.75 -2.63 0.93
N LEU A 180 -4.31 -3.59 1.65
CA LEU A 180 -5.76 -3.64 1.91
C LEU A 180 -6.22 -2.45 2.76
N ASP A 181 -5.50 -2.15 3.83
CA ASP A 181 -5.79 -1.02 4.71
C ASP A 181 -5.70 0.31 3.94
N GLU A 182 -4.74 0.46 3.02
CA GLU A 182 -4.65 1.65 2.15
C GLU A 182 -5.87 1.82 1.27
N VAL A 183 -6.36 0.76 0.61
CA VAL A 183 -7.54 0.83 -0.26
C VAL A 183 -8.80 1.15 0.54
N ILE A 184 -9.00 0.49 1.68
CA ILE A 184 -10.15 0.71 2.57
C ILE A 184 -10.12 2.14 3.12
N HIS A 185 -8.96 2.60 3.58
CA HIS A 185 -8.78 3.95 4.11
C HIS A 185 -9.03 5.02 3.04
N LEU A 186 -8.52 4.79 1.82
CA LEU A 186 -8.75 5.67 0.69
C LEU A 186 -10.24 5.77 0.33
N ALA A 187 -10.96 4.65 0.30
CA ALA A 187 -12.38 4.63 0.03
C ALA A 187 -13.17 5.45 1.07
N ALA A 188 -12.82 5.30 2.36
CA ALA A 188 -13.45 6.05 3.45
C ALA A 188 -13.17 7.57 3.36
N ILE A 189 -11.94 7.97 3.03
CA ILE A 189 -11.59 9.39 2.82
C ILE A 189 -12.39 9.96 1.65
N ARG A 190 -12.40 9.26 0.53
CA ARG A 190 -13.10 9.71 -0.69
C ARG A 190 -14.61 9.82 -0.49
N GLN A 191 -15.21 8.92 0.25
CA GLN A 191 -16.63 9.00 0.61
C GLN A 191 -16.93 10.26 1.42
N ARG A 192 -16.14 10.53 2.49
CA ARG A 192 -16.30 11.74 3.32
C ARG A 192 -16.13 13.04 2.52
N GLU A 193 -15.17 13.09 1.58
CA GLU A 193 -15.02 14.25 0.69
C GLU A 193 -16.28 14.49 -0.12
N VAL A 194 -16.89 13.45 -0.69
CA VAL A 194 -18.12 13.60 -1.50
C VAL A 194 -19.30 14.03 -0.65
N GLU A 195 -19.47 13.49 0.55
CA GLU A 195 -20.52 13.88 1.49
C GLU A 195 -20.38 15.34 1.91
N ARG A 196 -19.17 15.83 2.14
CA ARG A 196 -18.89 17.23 2.51
C ARG A 196 -19.26 18.24 1.40
N TYR A 197 -19.15 17.85 0.13
CA TYR A 197 -19.48 18.72 -1.01
C TYR A 197 -20.93 18.56 -1.49
N ALA A 198 -21.68 17.64 -0.89
CA ALA A 198 -23.09 17.41 -1.20
C ALA A 198 -24.05 18.19 -0.28
N MET A 199 -23.55 18.80 0.79
CA MET A 199 -24.25 19.71 1.69
C MET A 199 -24.05 21.16 1.19
#